data_69ac014e0817903b74df68114a66923b
#
_entry.id   69ac014e0817903b74df68114a66923b
#
_cell.length_a   1.000
_cell.length_b   1.000
_cell.length_c   1.000
_cell.angle_alpha   90.00
_cell.angle_beta   90.00
_cell.angle_gamma   90.00
#
_symmetry.space_group_name_H-M   'P 1'
#
loop_
_entity.id
_entity.type
_entity.pdbx_description
1 polymer ?
#
loop_
_entity_poly.entity_id
_entity_poly.type
_entity_poly.pdbx_seq_one_letter_code
_entity_poly.pdbx_strand_id
1 'polypeptide(L)'
;MSLHNEQQILAAAKEHGASLAGIARVADVGQSPSHLAFENMGDYTGVGTPRDDKKQHIPQEVVPAWPEEARSLVVVALEHPRNKPELDWWDGNKGTPGNRQLIQICKSLRQWMESALNTSTFPMHYFVQKGGTFLKDAAVLAGLGCIGSNNQLITPEYGPRVRLRSFLVQADLEPSPRMDFDPCTDCPAPCRTVCPVQAMHTPVWTPEQLGTKNIPARDGAYDRGLCNGQMEADIQNSETSDTDQPQVKYCRKCEFACPVGKP
;
A
#
# COMPACT_ATOMS: atom_id res chain seq x y z
N MET A 1 15.04 21.14 12.01
CA MET A 1 15.09 19.81 12.68
C MET A 1 16.28 19.06 12.10
N SER A 2 17.03 18.31 12.90
CA SER A 2 18.31 17.73 12.48
C SER A 2 18.10 16.33 11.90
N LEU A 3 19.00 15.88 11.00
CA LEU A 3 19.15 14.50 10.49
C LEU A 3 19.03 13.40 11.58
N HIS A 4 19.13 13.80 12.84
CA HIS A 4 19.01 12.94 14.00
C HIS A 4 17.57 12.48 14.27
N ASN A 5 16.55 13.31 13.93
CA ASN A 5 15.15 12.98 14.19
C ASN A 5 14.61 11.90 13.23
N GLU A 6 14.98 11.95 11.96
CA GLU A 6 14.55 10.97 10.96
C GLU A 6 15.07 9.58 11.32
N GLN A 7 16.35 9.48 11.68
CA GLN A 7 16.96 8.22 12.12
C GLN A 7 16.29 7.68 13.39
N GLN A 8 15.95 8.54 14.33
CA GLN A 8 15.22 8.15 15.54
C GLN A 8 13.81 7.63 15.20
N ILE A 9 13.09 8.29 14.27
CA ILE A 9 11.77 7.85 13.84
C ILE A 9 11.85 6.46 13.20
N LEU A 10 12.82 6.24 12.29
CA LEU A 10 12.99 4.96 11.62
C LEU A 10 13.42 3.85 12.60
N ALA A 11 14.24 4.16 13.59
CA ALA A 11 14.62 3.22 14.65
C ALA A 11 13.41 2.89 15.54
N ALA A 12 12.68 3.90 16.00
CA ALA A 12 11.47 3.72 16.80
C ALA A 12 10.39 2.91 16.04
N ALA A 13 10.24 3.12 14.73
CA ALA A 13 9.31 2.32 13.93
C ALA A 13 9.63 0.82 14.02
N LYS A 14 10.90 0.45 13.95
CA LYS A 14 11.37 -0.94 14.11
C LYS A 14 11.12 -1.46 15.53
N GLU A 15 11.40 -0.66 16.55
CA GLU A 15 11.14 -1.01 17.96
C GLU A 15 9.64 -1.23 18.21
N HIS A 16 8.76 -0.50 17.54
CA HIS A 16 7.32 -0.69 17.58
C HIS A 16 6.82 -1.83 16.69
N GLY A 17 7.71 -2.58 16.01
CA GLY A 17 7.38 -3.80 15.27
C GLY A 17 7.21 -3.62 13.76
N ALA A 18 7.57 -2.48 13.18
CA ALA A 18 7.63 -2.33 11.74
C ALA A 18 8.75 -3.18 11.12
N SER A 19 8.47 -3.85 10.01
CA SER A 19 9.50 -4.52 9.23
C SER A 19 10.37 -3.51 8.47
N LEU A 20 9.71 -2.49 7.89
CA LEU A 20 10.35 -1.34 7.25
C LEU A 20 9.59 -0.06 7.58
N ALA A 21 10.28 1.07 7.55
CA ALA A 21 9.67 2.39 7.59
C ALA A 21 10.47 3.38 6.74
N GLY A 22 9.80 4.41 6.26
CA GLY A 22 10.43 5.49 5.50
C GLY A 22 9.59 6.76 5.56
N ILE A 23 10.18 7.86 5.14
CA ILE A 23 9.60 9.20 5.20
C ILE A 23 9.51 9.76 3.78
N ALA A 24 8.36 10.35 3.44
CA ALA A 24 8.16 11.08 2.19
C ALA A 24 7.62 12.48 2.48
N ARG A 25 7.81 13.41 1.54
CA ARG A 25 7.16 14.73 1.61
C ARG A 25 5.72 14.64 1.16
N VAL A 26 4.82 15.28 1.88
CA VAL A 26 3.39 15.32 1.53
C VAL A 26 3.19 15.88 0.11
N ALA A 27 3.93 16.93 -0.25
CA ALA A 27 3.87 17.54 -1.59
C ALA A 27 4.23 16.55 -2.70
N ASP A 28 5.27 15.71 -2.51
CA ASP A 28 5.68 14.72 -3.50
C ASP A 28 4.63 13.60 -3.63
N VAL A 29 4.03 13.18 -2.51
CA VAL A 29 2.98 12.16 -2.49
C VAL A 29 1.76 12.62 -3.28
N GLY A 30 1.34 13.87 -3.11
CA GLY A 30 0.23 14.47 -3.86
C GLY A 30 0.48 14.56 -5.38
N GLN A 31 1.74 14.52 -5.81
CA GLN A 31 2.16 14.51 -7.22
C GLN A 31 2.54 13.12 -7.74
N SER A 32 2.26 12.08 -6.96
CA SER A 32 2.57 10.70 -7.39
C SER A 32 1.66 10.23 -8.53
N PRO A 33 2.12 9.26 -9.36
CA PRO A 33 1.38 8.82 -10.54
C PRO A 33 -0.07 8.43 -10.26
N SER A 34 -0.33 7.69 -9.18
CA SER A 34 -1.68 7.26 -8.85
C SER A 34 -2.56 8.41 -8.33
N HIS A 35 -1.99 9.40 -7.65
CA HIS A 35 -2.73 10.60 -7.26
C HIS A 35 -3.11 11.46 -8.47
N LEU A 36 -2.19 11.63 -9.43
CA LEU A 36 -2.48 12.37 -10.66
C LEU A 36 -3.53 11.66 -11.54
N ALA A 37 -3.52 10.32 -11.55
CA ALA A 37 -4.50 9.53 -12.29
C ALA A 37 -5.86 9.44 -11.59
N PHE A 38 -5.96 9.81 -10.31
CA PHE A 38 -7.12 9.51 -9.46
C PHE A 38 -8.44 10.04 -10.02
N GLU A 39 -8.46 11.26 -10.53
CA GLU A 39 -9.65 11.87 -11.10
C GLU A 39 -10.16 11.14 -12.36
N ASN A 40 -9.26 10.41 -13.05
CA ASN A 40 -9.58 9.61 -14.22
C ASN A 40 -9.85 8.13 -13.89
N MET A 41 -9.67 7.72 -12.63
CA MET A 41 -10.02 6.38 -12.17
C MET A 41 -11.53 6.33 -11.97
N GLY A 42 -12.23 5.55 -12.78
CA GLY A 42 -13.66 5.29 -12.58
C GLY A 42 -13.95 4.66 -11.21
N ASP A 43 -15.19 4.79 -10.76
CA ASP A 43 -15.66 4.07 -9.57
C ASP A 43 -15.52 2.56 -9.75
N TYR A 44 -15.04 1.91 -8.72
CA TYR A 44 -14.98 0.45 -8.67
C TYR A 44 -15.51 -0.06 -7.33
N THR A 45 -16.15 -1.21 -7.37
CA THR A 45 -16.71 -1.91 -6.20
C THR A 45 -15.95 -3.22 -5.97
N GLY A 46 -16.19 -3.87 -4.85
CA GLY A 46 -15.67 -5.20 -4.54
C GLY A 46 -14.64 -5.22 -3.41
N VAL A 47 -13.75 -6.21 -3.45
CA VAL A 47 -12.77 -6.40 -2.38
C VAL A 47 -11.81 -5.21 -2.25
N GLY A 48 -11.69 -4.69 -1.02
CA GLY A 48 -10.78 -3.58 -0.71
C GLY A 48 -11.32 -2.21 -1.12
N THR A 49 -12.62 -2.07 -1.38
CA THR A 49 -13.27 -0.77 -1.59
C THR A 49 -13.90 -0.27 -0.29
N PRO A 50 -13.94 1.07 -0.06
CA PRO A 50 -14.59 1.62 1.10
C PRO A 50 -16.09 1.43 1.04
N ARG A 51 -16.68 1.22 2.21
CA ARG A 51 -18.14 1.19 2.39
C ARG A 51 -18.53 2.12 3.52
N ASP A 52 -19.71 2.72 3.43
CA ASP A 52 -20.30 3.48 4.53
C ASP A 52 -20.82 2.57 5.65
N ASP A 53 -21.39 3.16 6.69
CA ASP A 53 -21.96 2.42 7.83
C ASP A 53 -23.15 1.54 7.45
N LYS A 54 -23.79 1.81 6.31
CA LYS A 54 -24.86 1.00 5.72
C LYS A 54 -24.35 -0.07 4.75
N LYS A 55 -23.02 -0.26 4.68
CA LYS A 55 -22.32 -1.16 3.76
C LYS A 55 -22.48 -0.80 2.28
N GLN A 56 -22.89 0.44 1.96
CA GLN A 56 -22.96 0.93 0.60
C GLN A 56 -21.58 1.42 0.15
N HIS A 57 -21.33 1.33 -1.16
CA HIS A 57 -20.10 1.86 -1.77
C HIS A 57 -20.02 3.38 -1.58
N ILE A 58 -18.82 3.88 -1.25
CA ILE A 58 -18.55 5.33 -1.19
C ILE A 58 -18.01 5.76 -2.54
N PRO A 59 -18.72 6.64 -3.27
CA PRO A 59 -18.26 7.18 -4.55
C PRO A 59 -16.94 7.95 -4.41
N GLN A 60 -16.22 8.11 -5.53
CA GLN A 60 -14.93 8.78 -5.58
C GLN A 60 -15.01 10.31 -5.59
N GLU A 61 -16.21 10.87 -5.58
CA GLU A 61 -16.49 12.29 -5.90
C GLU A 61 -15.84 13.30 -4.95
N VAL A 62 -15.56 12.94 -3.70
CA VAL A 62 -14.96 13.87 -2.73
C VAL A 62 -13.90 13.13 -1.89
N VAL A 63 -12.63 13.47 -2.14
CA VAL A 63 -11.53 13.04 -1.27
C VAL A 63 -11.32 14.09 -0.19
N PRO A 64 -11.42 13.74 1.11
CA PRO A 64 -11.08 14.68 2.17
C PRO A 64 -9.66 15.19 2.03
N ALA A 65 -9.50 16.51 2.08
CA ALA A 65 -8.16 17.13 2.06
C ALA A 65 -7.33 16.68 3.27
N TRP A 66 -6.03 16.54 3.07
CA TRP A 66 -5.11 16.36 4.18
C TRP A 66 -4.97 17.66 4.98
N PRO A 67 -4.66 17.58 6.30
CA PRO A 67 -4.41 18.78 7.11
C PRO A 67 -3.37 19.70 6.47
N GLU A 68 -3.68 20.98 6.40
CA GLU A 68 -2.78 21.97 5.76
C GLU A 68 -1.42 22.06 6.44
N GLU A 69 -1.35 21.73 7.74
CA GLU A 69 -0.12 21.73 8.52
C GLU A 69 0.78 20.52 8.24
N ALA A 70 0.28 19.47 7.61
CA ALA A 70 1.06 18.27 7.32
C ALA A 70 2.16 18.57 6.30
N ARG A 71 3.40 18.20 6.63
CA ARG A 71 4.58 18.39 5.77
C ARG A 71 5.19 17.07 5.34
N SER A 72 5.19 16.09 6.23
CA SER A 72 5.79 14.79 6.01
C SER A 72 4.78 13.67 6.17
N LEU A 73 5.07 12.55 5.55
CA LEU A 73 4.31 11.32 5.64
C LEU A 73 5.27 10.20 6.04
N VAL A 74 4.94 9.48 7.10
CA VAL A 74 5.64 8.27 7.50
C VAL A 74 4.91 7.05 6.95
N VAL A 75 5.62 6.23 6.20
CA VAL A 75 5.13 4.94 5.70
C VAL A 75 5.72 3.83 6.54
N VAL A 76 4.86 2.91 6.96
CA VAL A 76 5.21 1.71 7.73
C VAL A 76 4.85 0.47 6.92
N ALA A 77 5.76 -0.48 6.85
CA ALA A 77 5.55 -1.77 6.23
C ALA A 77 5.67 -2.91 7.25
N LEU A 78 4.80 -3.90 7.14
CA LEU A 78 4.86 -5.17 7.88
C LEU A 78 5.03 -6.32 6.90
N GLU A 79 6.00 -7.18 7.16
CA GLU A 79 6.22 -8.41 6.41
C GLU A 79 5.03 -9.38 6.55
N HIS A 80 4.62 -9.98 5.45
CA HIS A 80 3.59 -11.01 5.37
C HIS A 80 4.16 -12.26 4.69
N PRO A 81 5.02 -13.04 5.35
CA PRO A 81 5.70 -14.16 4.76
C PRO A 81 4.75 -15.33 4.50
N ARG A 82 5.14 -16.26 3.61
CA ARG A 82 4.32 -17.44 3.26
C ARG A 82 4.01 -18.35 4.44
N ASN A 83 4.93 -18.45 5.39
CA ASN A 83 4.82 -19.32 6.57
C ASN A 83 3.98 -18.72 7.71
N LYS A 84 3.41 -17.52 7.50
CA LYS A 84 2.48 -16.86 8.43
C LYS A 84 1.20 -16.44 7.72
N PRO A 85 0.45 -17.39 7.11
CA PRO A 85 -0.76 -17.07 6.36
C PRO A 85 -1.84 -16.44 7.23
N GLU A 86 -1.84 -16.68 8.54
CA GLU A 86 -2.75 -16.10 9.52
C GLU A 86 -2.75 -14.58 9.55
N LEU A 87 -1.67 -13.92 9.12
CA LEU A 87 -1.61 -12.46 9.03
C LEU A 87 -2.62 -11.89 8.02
N ASP A 88 -3.01 -12.69 7.03
CA ASP A 88 -3.97 -12.31 5.99
C ASP A 88 -5.36 -12.95 6.19
N TRP A 89 -5.59 -13.72 7.24
CA TRP A 89 -6.89 -14.31 7.52
C TRP A 89 -7.91 -13.24 7.92
N TRP A 90 -9.03 -13.24 7.26
CA TRP A 90 -10.07 -12.26 7.47
C TRP A 90 -10.96 -12.67 8.66
N ASP A 91 -11.04 -11.83 9.68
CA ASP A 91 -11.86 -12.01 10.87
C ASP A 91 -13.03 -11.02 10.85
N GLY A 92 -14.01 -11.28 10.02
CA GLY A 92 -15.22 -10.48 9.89
C GLY A 92 -14.95 -8.98 9.78
N ASN A 93 -15.60 -8.17 10.61
CA ASN A 93 -15.44 -6.70 10.60
C ASN A 93 -14.12 -6.23 11.25
N LYS A 94 -13.34 -7.11 11.87
CA LYS A 94 -12.08 -6.76 12.53
C LYS A 94 -10.89 -6.68 11.56
N GLY A 95 -11.11 -7.05 10.28
CA GLY A 95 -10.05 -7.12 9.29
C GLY A 95 -9.06 -8.26 9.57
N THR A 96 -7.85 -8.15 9.04
CA THR A 96 -6.82 -9.19 9.21
C THR A 96 -5.91 -8.93 10.40
N PRO A 97 -5.29 -9.97 11.02
CA PRO A 97 -4.32 -9.79 12.09
C PRO A 97 -3.16 -8.86 11.70
N GLY A 98 -2.61 -9.00 10.49
CA GLY A 98 -1.54 -8.13 10.00
C GLY A 98 -1.96 -6.68 9.88
N ASN A 99 -3.19 -6.41 9.42
CA ASN A 99 -3.72 -5.04 9.38
C ASN A 99 -3.88 -4.45 10.80
N ARG A 100 -4.34 -5.25 11.77
CA ARG A 100 -4.44 -4.81 13.17
C ARG A 100 -3.06 -4.49 13.77
N GLN A 101 -2.03 -5.30 13.46
CA GLN A 101 -0.66 -5.02 13.87
C GLN A 101 -0.16 -3.69 13.27
N LEU A 102 -0.35 -3.46 11.98
CA LEU A 102 0.02 -2.19 11.34
C LEU A 102 -0.68 -0.98 11.96
N ILE A 103 -1.97 -1.09 12.29
CA ILE A 103 -2.71 -0.03 12.99
C ILE A 103 -2.05 0.26 14.34
N GLN A 104 -1.71 -0.79 15.10
CA GLN A 104 -1.09 -0.63 16.42
C GLN A 104 0.31 -0.03 16.31
N ILE A 105 1.13 -0.47 15.36
CA ILE A 105 2.46 0.11 15.08
C ILE A 105 2.35 1.61 14.80
N CYS A 106 1.48 2.00 13.85
CA CYS A 106 1.27 3.40 13.53
C CYS A 106 0.80 4.21 14.74
N LYS A 107 -0.12 3.67 15.55
CA LYS A 107 -0.61 4.33 16.76
C LYS A 107 0.50 4.55 17.79
N SER A 108 1.26 3.52 18.10
CA SER A 108 2.35 3.59 19.08
C SER A 108 3.47 4.52 18.63
N LEU A 109 3.85 4.44 17.34
CA LEU A 109 4.88 5.32 16.77
C LEU A 109 4.45 6.79 16.80
N ARG A 110 3.18 7.09 16.46
CA ARG A 110 2.64 8.45 16.56
C ARG A 110 2.70 8.98 17.99
N GLN A 111 2.23 8.19 18.96
CA GLN A 111 2.27 8.58 20.38
C GLN A 111 3.71 8.85 20.85
N TRP A 112 4.66 8.03 20.42
CA TRP A 112 6.07 8.25 20.71
C TRP A 112 6.58 9.55 20.07
N MET A 113 6.26 9.82 18.80
CA MET A 113 6.67 11.07 18.13
C MET A 113 6.07 12.31 18.81
N GLU A 114 4.82 12.26 19.20
CA GLU A 114 4.14 13.36 19.90
C GLU A 114 4.79 13.64 21.25
N SER A 115 5.18 12.60 22.01
CA SER A 115 5.79 12.76 23.34
C SER A 115 7.30 13.04 23.29
N ALA A 116 8.06 12.36 22.43
CA ALA A 116 9.53 12.46 22.43
C ALA A 116 10.06 13.56 21.51
N LEU A 117 9.36 13.86 20.41
CA LEU A 117 9.78 14.85 19.42
C LEU A 117 8.93 16.12 19.44
N ASN A 118 7.90 16.19 20.27
CA ASN A 118 6.98 17.32 20.39
C ASN A 118 6.45 17.81 19.03
N THR A 119 6.01 16.84 18.18
CA THR A 119 5.45 17.12 16.85
C THR A 119 4.06 16.53 16.73
N SER A 120 3.13 17.27 16.10
CA SER A 120 1.78 16.78 15.86
C SER A 120 1.77 15.71 14.75
N THR A 121 0.94 14.69 14.94
CA THR A 121 0.73 13.64 13.95
C THR A 121 -0.75 13.46 13.64
N PHE A 122 -1.08 13.09 12.41
CA PHE A 122 -2.46 12.92 11.96
C PHE A 122 -2.66 11.51 11.42
N PRO A 123 -3.64 10.75 11.96
CA PRO A 123 -3.94 9.41 11.44
C PRO A 123 -4.50 9.50 10.03
N MET A 124 -4.17 8.55 9.18
CA MET A 124 -4.75 8.43 7.85
C MET A 124 -5.69 7.24 7.75
N HIS A 125 -6.77 7.42 6.98
CA HIS A 125 -7.58 6.30 6.55
C HIS A 125 -6.80 5.38 5.61
N TYR A 126 -7.21 4.12 5.54
CA TYR A 126 -6.63 3.18 4.58
C TYR A 126 -7.05 3.49 3.15
N PHE A 127 -8.29 3.95 2.96
CA PHE A 127 -8.87 4.23 1.66
C PHE A 127 -8.66 5.69 1.25
N VAL A 128 -8.24 5.90 0.00
CA VAL A 128 -8.04 7.26 -0.58
C VAL A 128 -9.33 8.07 -0.50
N GLN A 129 -10.48 7.47 -0.83
CA GLN A 129 -11.81 8.10 -0.76
C GLN A 129 -12.20 8.60 0.65
N LYS A 130 -11.50 8.17 1.67
CA LYS A 130 -11.67 8.62 3.07
C LYS A 130 -10.51 9.48 3.57
N GLY A 131 -9.70 10.04 2.69
CA GLY A 131 -8.52 10.85 3.04
C GLY A 131 -7.24 10.04 3.25
N GLY A 132 -7.18 8.82 2.75
CA GLY A 132 -5.94 8.03 2.69
C GLY A 132 -5.01 8.46 1.55
N THR A 133 -3.98 7.66 1.30
CA THR A 133 -3.03 7.86 0.21
C THR A 133 -2.86 6.58 -0.61
N PHE A 134 -2.32 6.71 -1.83
CA PHE A 134 -1.83 5.58 -2.61
C PHE A 134 -0.54 5.03 -1.97
N LEU A 135 -0.72 4.09 -1.03
CA LEU A 135 0.33 3.59 -0.15
C LEU A 135 1.56 3.04 -0.89
N LYS A 136 1.40 2.48 -2.07
CA LYS A 136 2.53 1.96 -2.87
C LYS A 136 3.39 3.09 -3.42
N ASP A 137 2.77 4.13 -3.98
CA ASP A 137 3.47 5.31 -4.47
C ASP A 137 4.17 6.04 -3.31
N ALA A 138 3.46 6.19 -2.19
CA ALA A 138 4.03 6.78 -0.98
C ALA A 138 5.24 5.98 -0.46
N ALA A 139 5.19 4.65 -0.51
CA ALA A 139 6.29 3.78 -0.09
C ALA A 139 7.52 3.89 -1.01
N VAL A 140 7.31 4.05 -2.33
CA VAL A 140 8.41 4.32 -3.27
C VAL A 140 9.06 5.66 -2.96
N LEU A 141 8.24 6.71 -2.72
CA LEU A 141 8.73 8.04 -2.35
C LEU A 141 9.44 8.04 -1.00
N ALA A 142 9.05 7.16 -0.09
CA ALA A 142 9.68 6.94 1.21
C ALA A 142 10.91 6.00 1.15
N GLY A 143 11.40 5.64 -0.05
CA GLY A 143 12.61 4.85 -0.22
C GLY A 143 12.50 3.37 0.17
N LEU A 144 11.30 2.78 0.15
CA LEU A 144 11.10 1.38 0.57
C LEU A 144 11.26 0.36 -0.57
N GLY A 145 11.36 0.81 -1.82
CA GLY A 145 11.48 -0.06 -2.98
C GLY A 145 10.94 0.57 -4.26
N CYS A 146 10.46 -0.25 -5.19
CA CYS A 146 9.89 0.17 -6.47
C CYS A 146 8.51 -0.44 -6.72
N ILE A 147 7.77 0.09 -7.69
CA ILE A 147 6.56 -0.57 -8.21
C ILE A 147 6.99 -1.70 -9.15
N GLY A 148 6.58 -2.91 -8.83
CA GLY A 148 6.87 -4.10 -9.64
C GLY A 148 5.92 -4.30 -10.82
N SER A 149 6.30 -5.24 -11.71
CA SER A 149 5.48 -5.65 -12.86
C SER A 149 4.13 -6.28 -12.48
N ASN A 150 3.92 -6.59 -11.21
CA ASN A 150 2.65 -7.06 -10.63
C ASN A 150 1.86 -5.95 -9.91
N ASN A 151 2.23 -4.69 -10.13
CA ASN A 151 1.64 -3.55 -9.44
C ASN A 151 1.67 -3.64 -7.89
N GLN A 152 2.65 -4.34 -7.33
CA GLN A 152 2.92 -4.34 -5.90
C GLN A 152 4.16 -3.49 -5.60
N LEU A 153 4.30 -3.02 -4.36
CA LEU A 153 5.58 -2.54 -3.89
C LEU A 153 6.54 -3.75 -3.81
N ILE A 154 7.71 -3.63 -4.42
CA ILE A 154 8.79 -4.61 -4.31
C ILE A 154 9.87 -4.02 -3.43
N THR A 155 10.10 -4.63 -2.28
CA THR A 155 11.19 -4.26 -1.37
C THR A 155 12.37 -5.21 -1.56
N PRO A 156 13.63 -4.78 -1.34
CA PRO A 156 14.78 -5.68 -1.46
C PRO A 156 14.70 -6.89 -0.53
N GLU A 157 14.28 -6.68 0.73
CA GLU A 157 14.31 -7.70 1.77
C GLU A 157 13.14 -8.68 1.68
N TYR A 158 11.94 -8.19 1.38
CA TYR A 158 10.69 -8.97 1.47
C TYR A 158 9.99 -9.15 0.12
N GLY A 159 10.53 -8.55 -0.96
CA GLY A 159 9.84 -8.51 -2.24
C GLY A 159 8.47 -7.87 -2.10
N PRO A 160 7.41 -8.44 -2.71
CA PRO A 160 6.04 -7.92 -2.59
C PRO A 160 5.31 -8.35 -1.31
N ARG A 161 5.95 -9.13 -0.44
CA ARG A 161 5.31 -9.73 0.74
C ARG A 161 5.29 -8.78 1.93
N VAL A 162 4.72 -7.58 1.69
CA VAL A 162 4.51 -6.56 2.71
C VAL A 162 3.10 -5.98 2.63
N ARG A 163 2.62 -5.47 3.76
CA ARG A 163 1.42 -4.62 3.82
C ARG A 163 1.82 -3.27 4.39
N LEU A 164 1.11 -2.23 3.99
CA LEU A 164 1.50 -0.84 4.20
C LEU A 164 0.44 -0.07 4.98
N ARG A 165 0.91 0.85 5.80
CA ARG A 165 0.12 1.94 6.37
C ARG A 165 0.95 3.20 6.44
N SER A 166 0.28 4.35 6.61
CA SER A 166 0.92 5.64 6.73
C SER A 166 0.16 6.55 7.70
N PHE A 167 0.83 7.59 8.12
CA PHE A 167 0.26 8.72 8.84
C PHE A 167 1.01 10.00 8.50
N LEU A 168 0.35 11.14 8.68
CA LEU A 168 0.92 12.45 8.39
C LEU A 168 1.60 13.04 9.64
N VAL A 169 2.56 13.92 9.42
CA VAL A 169 3.35 14.61 10.44
C VAL A 169 3.42 16.08 10.09
N GLN A 170 3.24 16.94 11.10
CA GLN A 170 3.35 18.39 10.94
C GLN A 170 4.81 18.83 10.67
N ALA A 171 5.77 18.15 11.28
CA ALA A 171 7.18 18.48 11.07
C ALA A 171 7.61 18.27 9.62
N ASP A 172 8.43 19.20 9.11
CA ASP A 172 9.14 19.04 7.83
C ASP A 172 10.39 18.18 8.08
N LEU A 173 10.25 16.90 7.83
CA LEU A 173 11.29 15.88 7.99
C LEU A 173 12.03 15.68 6.67
N GLU A 174 13.33 15.39 6.75
CA GLU A 174 14.08 15.00 5.55
C GLU A 174 13.55 13.66 5.01
N PRO A 175 13.17 13.58 3.73
CA PRO A 175 12.66 12.34 3.16
C PRO A 175 13.75 11.27 3.12
N SER A 176 13.35 10.01 3.29
CA SER A 176 14.26 8.90 3.09
C SER A 176 14.79 8.88 1.66
N PRO A 177 16.08 8.56 1.44
CA PRO A 177 16.64 8.48 0.10
C PRO A 177 15.86 7.50 -0.77
N ARG A 178 15.53 7.88 -2.01
CA ARG A 178 14.92 6.96 -2.97
C ARG A 178 15.92 5.86 -3.33
N MET A 179 15.43 4.65 -3.47
CA MET A 179 16.27 3.53 -3.88
C MET A 179 16.51 3.53 -5.39
N ASP A 180 17.75 3.31 -5.78
CA ASP A 180 18.10 2.85 -7.13
C ASP A 180 17.99 1.32 -7.16
N PHE A 181 16.73 0.84 -7.21
CA PHE A 181 16.39 -0.58 -7.11
C PHE A 181 15.25 -0.91 -8.06
N ASP A 182 15.54 -1.65 -9.11
CA ASP A 182 14.57 -2.11 -10.10
C ASP A 182 14.82 -3.54 -10.56
N PRO A 183 14.36 -4.54 -9.80
CA PRO A 183 14.58 -5.95 -10.12
C PRO A 183 13.67 -6.44 -11.25
N CYS A 184 12.78 -5.61 -11.77
CA CYS A 184 11.82 -6.00 -12.79
C CYS A 184 12.31 -5.75 -14.23
N THR A 185 13.37 -4.96 -14.44
CA THR A 185 13.85 -4.59 -15.77
C THR A 185 14.24 -5.80 -16.62
N ASP A 186 14.98 -6.76 -16.05
CA ASP A 186 15.43 -7.97 -16.74
C ASP A 186 14.71 -9.24 -16.26
N CYS A 187 13.61 -9.07 -15.53
CA CYS A 187 12.85 -10.19 -14.96
C CYS A 187 11.88 -10.75 -16.01
N PRO A 188 11.78 -12.10 -16.19
CA PRO A 188 10.79 -12.71 -17.08
C PRO A 188 9.35 -12.55 -16.61
N ALA A 189 9.11 -11.78 -15.55
CA ALA A 189 7.82 -11.43 -14.98
C ALA A 189 6.89 -12.64 -14.70
N PRO A 190 7.33 -13.66 -13.94
CA PRO A 190 6.50 -14.81 -13.62
C PRO A 190 5.21 -14.43 -12.88
N CYS A 191 5.22 -13.30 -12.20
CA CYS A 191 4.03 -12.73 -11.55
C CYS A 191 2.90 -12.41 -12.55
N ARG A 192 3.22 -11.99 -13.78
CA ARG A 192 2.22 -11.76 -14.84
C ARG A 192 1.72 -13.06 -15.41
N THR A 193 2.63 -14.01 -15.68
CA THR A 193 2.31 -15.33 -16.25
C THR A 193 1.36 -16.10 -15.35
N VAL A 194 1.52 -16.04 -14.02
CA VAL A 194 0.70 -16.79 -13.07
C VAL A 194 -0.67 -16.14 -12.80
N CYS A 195 -0.90 -14.93 -13.30
CA CYS A 195 -2.16 -14.22 -13.08
C CYS A 195 -3.32 -14.92 -13.85
N PRO A 196 -4.32 -15.49 -13.15
CA PRO A 196 -5.37 -16.30 -13.79
C PRO A 196 -6.28 -15.48 -14.70
N VAL A 197 -6.37 -14.18 -14.48
CA VAL A 197 -7.22 -13.24 -15.25
C VAL A 197 -6.39 -12.25 -16.07
N GLN A 198 -5.08 -12.45 -16.15
CA GLN A 198 -4.18 -11.62 -16.95
C GLN A 198 -4.30 -10.10 -16.69
N ALA A 199 -4.59 -9.73 -15.45
CA ALA A 199 -4.88 -8.33 -15.05
C ALA A 199 -3.72 -7.34 -15.29
N MET A 200 -2.54 -7.83 -15.70
CA MET A 200 -1.33 -7.02 -15.90
C MET A 200 -0.77 -7.16 -17.33
N HIS A 201 -1.61 -7.54 -18.31
CA HIS A 201 -1.15 -7.74 -19.68
C HIS A 201 -1.47 -6.55 -20.61
N THR A 202 -2.58 -5.87 -20.39
CA THR A 202 -3.02 -4.79 -21.25
C THR A 202 -2.86 -3.46 -20.53
N PRO A 203 -2.20 -2.45 -21.14
CA PRO A 203 -2.16 -1.10 -20.57
C PRO A 203 -3.57 -0.53 -20.38
N VAL A 204 -3.86 -0.06 -19.18
CA VAL A 204 -5.08 0.66 -18.80
C VAL A 204 -4.81 2.16 -18.79
N TRP A 205 -3.57 2.54 -18.49
CA TRP A 205 -3.10 3.92 -18.43
C TRP A 205 -2.00 4.15 -19.47
N THR A 206 -2.07 5.28 -20.18
CA THR A 206 -1.03 5.70 -21.11
C THR A 206 -0.50 7.10 -20.74
N PRO A 207 0.74 7.43 -21.15
CA PRO A 207 1.29 8.77 -20.97
C PRO A 207 0.42 9.87 -21.59
N GLU A 208 -0.23 9.58 -22.72
CA GLU A 208 -1.11 10.52 -23.44
C GLU A 208 -2.35 10.86 -22.64
N GLN A 209 -2.96 9.86 -21.96
CA GLN A 209 -4.13 10.06 -21.11
C GLN A 209 -3.82 10.91 -19.87
N LEU A 210 -2.63 10.76 -19.30
CA LEU A 210 -2.25 11.40 -18.05
C LEU A 210 -1.38 12.65 -18.24
N GLY A 211 -0.93 12.93 -19.46
CA GLY A 211 -0.02 14.06 -19.74
C GLY A 211 1.36 13.94 -19.08
N THR A 212 1.72 12.75 -18.62
CA THR A 212 3.00 12.48 -17.94
C THR A 212 3.54 11.09 -18.30
N LYS A 213 4.88 10.95 -18.30
CA LYS A 213 5.53 9.65 -18.47
C LYS A 213 5.46 8.77 -17.21
N ASN A 214 5.22 9.38 -16.06
CA ASN A 214 5.06 8.67 -14.79
C ASN A 214 3.62 8.18 -14.66
N ILE A 215 3.37 6.94 -15.06
CA ILE A 215 2.05 6.33 -15.07
C ILE A 215 1.90 5.30 -13.94
N PRO A 216 0.67 5.06 -13.45
CA PRO A 216 0.42 4.03 -12.44
C PRO A 216 0.84 2.64 -12.90
N ALA A 217 1.06 1.74 -11.95
CA ALA A 217 1.37 0.33 -12.22
C ALA A 217 2.64 0.13 -13.08
N ARG A 218 3.66 1.00 -12.92
CA ARG A 218 4.95 0.97 -13.61
C ARG A 218 4.86 1.21 -15.14
N ASP A 219 4.00 0.49 -15.83
CA ASP A 219 3.81 0.53 -17.28
C ASP A 219 2.33 0.70 -17.69
N GLY A 220 1.49 1.11 -16.76
CA GLY A 220 0.07 1.29 -16.99
C GLY A 220 -0.73 -0.02 -17.09
N ALA A 221 -0.10 -1.17 -17.06
CA ALA A 221 -0.71 -2.46 -17.35
C ALA A 221 -1.31 -3.13 -16.10
N TYR A 222 -2.26 -2.46 -15.43
CA TYR A 222 -2.96 -3.06 -14.30
C TYR A 222 -4.46 -2.80 -14.36
N ASP A 223 -5.21 -3.83 -14.74
CA ASP A 223 -6.67 -3.83 -14.69
C ASP A 223 -7.16 -4.22 -13.30
N ARG A 224 -7.63 -3.21 -12.56
CA ARG A 224 -8.16 -3.38 -11.21
C ARG A 224 -9.45 -4.21 -11.20
N GLY A 225 -10.29 -4.07 -12.21
CA GLY A 225 -11.57 -4.79 -12.33
C GLY A 225 -11.36 -6.28 -12.47
N LEU A 226 -10.48 -6.70 -13.39
CA LEU A 226 -10.11 -8.10 -13.55
C LEU A 226 -9.51 -8.69 -12.28
N CYS A 227 -8.55 -7.99 -11.65
CA CYS A 227 -7.95 -8.44 -10.40
C CYS A 227 -8.98 -8.60 -9.28
N ASN A 228 -9.90 -7.65 -9.16
CA ASN A 228 -10.95 -7.66 -8.15
C ASN A 228 -11.96 -8.80 -8.37
N GLY A 229 -12.37 -9.02 -9.61
CA GLY A 229 -13.26 -10.13 -9.96
C GLY A 229 -12.69 -11.51 -9.60
N GLN A 230 -11.36 -11.69 -9.75
CA GLN A 230 -10.70 -12.92 -9.27
C GLN A 230 -10.77 -13.06 -7.74
N MET A 231 -10.57 -11.98 -7.01
CA MET A 231 -10.65 -12.00 -5.54
C MET A 231 -12.08 -12.33 -5.07
N GLU A 232 -13.09 -11.78 -5.73
CA GLU A 232 -14.49 -12.08 -5.42
C GLU A 232 -14.85 -13.53 -5.73
N ALA A 233 -14.39 -14.08 -6.86
CA ALA A 233 -14.57 -15.48 -7.19
C ALA A 233 -13.89 -16.41 -6.17
N ASP A 234 -12.67 -16.08 -5.72
CA ASP A 234 -11.95 -16.84 -4.71
C ASP A 234 -12.73 -16.83 -3.35
N ILE A 235 -13.34 -15.71 -2.98
CA ILE A 235 -14.18 -15.61 -1.78
C ILE A 235 -15.43 -16.48 -1.90
N GLN A 236 -16.17 -16.37 -3.02
CA GLN A 236 -17.39 -17.16 -3.25
C GLN A 236 -17.08 -18.65 -3.21
N ASN A 237 -15.99 -19.08 -3.83
CA ASN A 237 -15.57 -20.48 -3.81
C ASN A 237 -15.20 -20.96 -2.39
N SER A 238 -14.65 -20.08 -1.54
CA SER A 238 -14.32 -20.42 -0.15
C SER A 238 -15.56 -20.51 0.75
N GLU A 239 -16.57 -19.66 0.51
CA GLU A 239 -17.83 -19.64 1.27
C GLU A 239 -18.70 -20.86 0.97
N THR A 240 -18.58 -21.46 -0.20
CA THR A 240 -19.29 -22.69 -0.60
C THR A 240 -18.61 -23.96 -0.13
N SER A 241 -17.34 -23.89 0.28
CA SER A 241 -16.65 -25.03 0.89
C SER A 241 -17.07 -25.12 2.37
N ASP A 242 -17.63 -26.26 2.76
CA ASP A 242 -18.15 -26.61 4.11
C ASP A 242 -16.99 -26.74 5.13
N THR A 243 -16.07 -25.74 5.15
CA THR A 243 -14.90 -25.73 6.00
C THR A 243 -14.88 -24.46 6.85
N ASP A 244 -14.77 -24.63 8.18
CA ASP A 244 -14.45 -23.57 9.16
C ASP A 244 -13.05 -22.94 8.93
N GLN A 245 -12.56 -22.92 7.68
CA GLN A 245 -11.24 -22.40 7.37
C GLN A 245 -11.26 -20.87 7.32
N PRO A 246 -10.25 -20.22 7.92
CA PRO A 246 -10.11 -18.78 7.87
C PRO A 246 -10.02 -18.26 6.42
N GLN A 247 -10.77 -17.20 6.12
CA GLN A 247 -10.91 -16.69 4.77
C GLN A 247 -9.82 -15.69 4.42
N VAL A 248 -9.13 -15.90 3.28
CA VAL A 248 -8.17 -14.93 2.72
C VAL A 248 -8.83 -14.22 1.54
N LYS A 249 -9.06 -12.91 1.66
CA LYS A 249 -9.70 -12.08 0.61
C LYS A 249 -8.71 -11.47 -0.38
N TYR A 250 -7.57 -12.10 -0.58
CA TYR A 250 -6.54 -11.63 -1.51
C TYR A 250 -6.08 -12.77 -2.39
N CYS A 251 -6.08 -12.55 -3.71
CA CYS A 251 -5.36 -13.41 -4.62
C CYS A 251 -3.86 -13.07 -4.49
N ARG A 252 -3.04 -13.95 -3.92
CA ARG A 252 -1.60 -13.75 -3.71
C ARG A 252 -0.73 -14.46 -4.76
N LYS A 253 -1.28 -14.94 -5.87
CA LYS A 253 -0.52 -15.72 -6.86
C LYS A 253 0.64 -14.94 -7.44
N CYS A 254 0.43 -13.70 -7.88
CA CYS A 254 1.48 -12.83 -8.40
C CYS A 254 2.51 -12.42 -7.33
N GLU A 255 2.07 -12.27 -6.08
CA GLU A 255 2.96 -11.98 -4.94
C GLU A 255 3.90 -13.15 -4.67
N PHE A 256 3.36 -14.37 -4.64
CA PHE A 256 4.14 -15.57 -4.37
C PHE A 256 5.01 -16.04 -5.54
N ALA A 257 4.68 -15.66 -6.78
CA ALA A 257 5.51 -15.96 -7.94
C ALA A 257 6.72 -15.01 -8.08
N CYS A 258 6.74 -13.89 -7.36
CA CYS A 258 7.85 -12.96 -7.40
C CYS A 258 9.10 -13.58 -6.76
N PRO A 259 10.25 -13.62 -7.48
CA PRO A 259 11.49 -14.19 -6.94
C PRO A 259 12.24 -13.27 -5.97
N VAL A 260 11.83 -12.00 -5.87
CA VAL A 260 12.51 -11.00 -5.04
C VAL A 260 12.16 -11.17 -3.57
N GLY A 261 13.17 -10.93 -2.71
CA GLY A 261 13.04 -11.02 -1.26
C GLY A 261 13.16 -12.44 -0.72
N LYS A 262 13.17 -12.55 0.62
CA LYS A 262 13.23 -13.86 1.30
C LYS A 262 11.98 -14.69 1.02
N PRO A 263 12.08 -16.00 0.89
CA PRO A 263 10.96 -16.89 0.60
C PRO A 263 9.88 -16.90 1.70
#